data_b3da079020ab1ef8d30a5d9341a55bad
#
_entry.id   b3da079020ab1ef8d30a5d9341a55bad
#
_cell.length_a   1.000
_cell.length_b   1.000
_cell.length_c   1.000
_cell.angle_alpha   90.00
_cell.angle_beta   90.00
_cell.angle_gamma   90.00
#
_symmetry.space_group_name_H-M   'P 1'
#
loop_
_entity.id
_entity.type
_entity.pdbx_description
1 polymer ?
#
loop_
_entity_poly.entity_id
_entity_poly.type
_entity_poly.pdbx_seq_one_letter_code
_entity_poly.pdbx_strand_id
1 'polypeptide(L)'
;MDMVSIFLAVSFIVLIFIGLLALISKVTHQGGRKAKSKQALLAAGLKKLAQNPNDLHAMKAVGEIYVQDSDWEKAFTIYSKLYERSVGFSPSEQLDINIKYGLSALKSNRLKEAKDGFLLARTFDQDSFEINYNLGYIHYLEKDYEKAIPLLRKSLVMDEKNTLVRKYLGLSYRKLEKFNDALPYLKSVFEVSPEDKEVLFAIGECFFELGMNDNALKVFLRLCMDATFGPESALYCGVLHMKISQYEKANEDFEIGLKHPQIKLDVKNELKYRYAQSCIKLQNITKAISLLKEIQVASPAYKDVSSLILKYQELNQNKALRVYLMAGQSEFVDLCRKVVARFFPAARIKIVDITVLTTHTDIVASIDTDRFTDTALFRFFRSQGSVGELLLRDFHERLKELKAGTGVCFSAGSFTEE
;
A
#
# COMPACT_ATOMS: atom_id res chain seq x y z
N MET A 1 55.24 17.99 -22.71
CA MET A 1 54.24 18.82 -23.48
C MET A 1 54.89 20.18 -23.63
N ASP A 2 55.13 20.57 -24.91
CA ASP A 2 55.83 21.81 -25.18
C ASP A 2 54.97 23.02 -24.82
N MET A 3 55.62 24.07 -24.34
CA MET A 3 54.96 25.32 -23.93
C MET A 3 53.99 25.86 -25.00
N VAL A 4 54.25 25.59 -26.27
CA VAL A 4 53.40 25.95 -27.41
C VAL A 4 52.08 25.18 -27.41
N SER A 5 52.09 23.90 -27.05
CA SER A 5 50.85 23.07 -26.98
C SER A 5 49.96 23.51 -25.83
N ILE A 6 50.53 23.94 -24.70
CA ILE A 6 49.76 24.47 -23.58
C ILE A 6 49.11 25.81 -23.93
N PHE A 7 49.86 26.69 -24.64
CA PHE A 7 49.34 27.98 -25.07
C PHE A 7 48.19 27.83 -26.11
N LEU A 8 48.29 26.87 -27.03
CA LEU A 8 47.22 26.55 -27.98
C LEU A 8 45.98 25.97 -27.28
N ALA A 9 46.15 25.11 -26.29
CA ALA A 9 45.03 24.54 -25.52
C ALA A 9 44.30 25.62 -24.71
N VAL A 10 45.02 26.50 -24.05
CA VAL A 10 44.45 27.62 -23.27
C VAL A 10 43.71 28.61 -24.17
N SER A 11 44.27 28.96 -25.35
CA SER A 11 43.62 29.86 -26.33
C SER A 11 42.34 29.24 -26.90
N PHE A 12 42.33 27.93 -27.11
CA PHE A 12 41.12 27.21 -27.58
C PHE A 12 40.03 27.20 -26.53
N ILE A 13 40.36 26.97 -25.27
CA ILE A 13 39.41 27.03 -24.10
C ILE A 13 38.82 28.44 -23.99
N VAL A 14 39.64 29.47 -24.10
CA VAL A 14 39.19 30.88 -24.04
C VAL A 14 38.25 31.21 -25.18
N LEU A 15 38.50 30.73 -26.39
CA LEU A 15 37.61 30.93 -27.54
C LEU A 15 36.27 30.22 -27.39
N ILE A 16 36.27 29.00 -26.83
CA ILE A 16 35.02 28.28 -26.50
C ILE A 16 34.22 29.05 -25.44
N PHE A 17 34.90 29.58 -24.38
CA PHE A 17 34.25 30.34 -23.34
C PHE A 17 33.64 31.65 -23.84
N ILE A 18 34.34 32.38 -24.72
CA ILE A 18 33.81 33.58 -25.37
C ILE A 18 32.63 33.24 -26.31
N GLY A 19 32.72 32.14 -27.04
CA GLY A 19 31.60 31.63 -27.86
C GLY A 19 30.36 31.28 -27.02
N LEU A 20 30.53 30.63 -25.88
CA LEU A 20 29.47 30.30 -24.92
C LEU A 20 28.84 31.56 -24.32
N LEU A 21 29.66 32.55 -23.91
CA LEU A 21 29.17 33.83 -23.39
C LEU A 21 28.39 34.62 -24.45
N ALA A 22 28.83 34.62 -25.70
CA ALA A 22 28.11 35.25 -26.80
C ALA A 22 26.78 34.56 -27.10
N LEU A 23 26.73 33.23 -27.05
CA LEU A 23 25.49 32.43 -27.14
C LEU A 23 24.51 32.74 -26.00
N ILE A 24 24.99 32.76 -24.78
CA ILE A 24 24.17 33.09 -23.60
C ILE A 24 23.65 34.53 -23.70
N SER A 25 24.48 35.49 -24.10
CA SER A 25 24.07 36.88 -24.32
C SER A 25 23.01 37.00 -25.41
N LYS A 26 23.14 36.26 -26.51
CA LYS A 26 22.16 36.27 -27.62
C LYS A 26 20.81 35.70 -27.18
N VAL A 27 20.80 34.60 -26.40
CA VAL A 27 19.60 33.96 -25.86
C VAL A 27 18.91 34.89 -24.88
N THR A 28 19.66 35.51 -23.96
CA THR A 28 19.11 36.45 -22.96
C THR A 28 18.54 37.72 -23.62
N HIS A 29 19.20 38.25 -24.64
CA HIS A 29 18.75 39.43 -25.40
C HIS A 29 17.47 39.15 -26.23
N GLN A 30 17.37 37.97 -26.85
CA GLN A 30 16.15 37.55 -27.55
C GLN A 30 15.01 37.28 -26.58
N GLY A 31 15.26 36.63 -25.43
CA GLY A 31 14.28 36.43 -24.38
C GLY A 31 13.72 37.74 -23.83
N GLY A 32 14.60 38.72 -23.56
CA GLY A 32 14.19 40.05 -23.09
C GLY A 32 13.36 40.86 -24.09
N ARG A 33 13.64 40.76 -25.40
CA ARG A 33 12.82 41.42 -26.45
C ARG A 33 11.44 40.76 -26.57
N LYS A 34 11.35 39.43 -26.54
CA LYS A 34 10.07 38.72 -26.58
C LYS A 34 9.22 39.02 -25.36
N ALA A 35 9.81 39.07 -24.15
CA ALA A 35 9.12 39.42 -22.93
C ALA A 35 8.56 40.86 -22.94
N LYS A 36 9.33 41.84 -23.40
CA LYS A 36 8.87 43.22 -23.53
C LYS A 36 7.74 43.37 -24.56
N SER A 37 7.80 42.67 -25.67
CA SER A 37 6.74 42.66 -26.71
C SER A 37 5.46 42.02 -26.12
N LYS A 38 5.56 40.93 -25.34
CA LYS A 38 4.44 40.24 -24.72
C LYS A 38 3.75 41.12 -23.65
N GLN A 39 4.55 41.78 -22.81
CA GLN A 39 4.00 42.73 -21.81
C GLN A 39 3.29 43.92 -22.48
N ALA A 40 3.80 44.44 -23.58
CA ALA A 40 3.17 45.50 -24.34
C ALA A 40 1.80 45.04 -24.92
N LEU A 41 1.75 43.81 -25.46
CA LEU A 41 0.51 43.22 -25.97
C LEU A 41 -0.51 42.98 -24.86
N LEU A 42 -0.07 42.48 -23.68
CA LEU A 42 -0.95 42.32 -22.50
C LEU A 42 -1.52 43.66 -22.05
N ALA A 43 -0.68 44.71 -21.90
CA ALA A 43 -1.10 46.05 -21.51
C ALA A 43 -2.10 46.65 -22.50
N ALA A 44 -1.85 46.49 -23.81
CA ALA A 44 -2.75 46.95 -24.86
C ALA A 44 -4.10 46.19 -24.83
N GLY A 45 -4.08 44.90 -24.64
CA GLY A 45 -5.29 44.06 -24.47
C GLY A 45 -6.10 44.47 -23.26
N LEU A 46 -5.46 44.64 -22.10
CA LEU A 46 -6.11 45.07 -20.86
C LEU A 46 -6.70 46.51 -20.99
N LYS A 47 -6.00 47.39 -21.67
CA LYS A 47 -6.53 48.75 -21.97
C LYS A 47 -7.79 48.67 -22.83
N LYS A 48 -7.85 47.83 -23.82
CA LYS A 48 -9.06 47.60 -24.64
C LYS A 48 -10.19 47.05 -23.80
N LEU A 49 -9.90 46.09 -22.94
CA LEU A 49 -10.91 45.52 -22.00
C LEU A 49 -11.40 46.51 -20.96
N ALA A 50 -10.56 47.48 -20.55
CA ALA A 50 -10.99 48.58 -19.69
C ALA A 50 -11.96 49.53 -20.38
N GLN A 51 -11.82 49.73 -21.71
CA GLN A 51 -12.74 50.55 -22.52
C GLN A 51 -13.99 49.77 -22.93
N ASN A 52 -13.86 48.53 -23.29
CA ASN A 52 -14.95 47.64 -23.64
C ASN A 52 -14.74 46.25 -22.98
N PRO A 53 -15.35 46.02 -21.80
CA PRO A 53 -15.22 44.73 -21.09
C PRO A 53 -15.77 43.52 -21.85
N ASN A 54 -16.51 43.76 -22.94
CA ASN A 54 -17.12 42.71 -23.77
C ASN A 54 -16.39 42.49 -25.11
N ASP A 55 -15.21 43.06 -25.32
CA ASP A 55 -14.41 42.85 -26.53
C ASP A 55 -13.85 41.42 -26.52
N LEU A 56 -14.49 40.53 -27.29
CA LEU A 56 -14.14 39.11 -27.39
C LEU A 56 -12.76 38.88 -27.94
N HIS A 57 -12.33 39.73 -28.91
CA HIS A 57 -10.99 39.62 -29.48
C HIS A 57 -9.91 40.04 -28.49
N ALA A 58 -10.13 41.09 -27.75
CA ALA A 58 -9.22 41.51 -26.69
C ALA A 58 -9.16 40.47 -25.55
N MET A 59 -10.30 39.85 -25.15
CA MET A 59 -10.34 38.75 -24.20
C MET A 59 -9.49 37.58 -24.69
N LYS A 60 -9.69 37.13 -25.95
CA LYS A 60 -8.94 36.01 -26.51
C LYS A 60 -7.43 36.29 -26.48
N ALA A 61 -6.97 37.46 -26.94
CA ALA A 61 -5.58 37.87 -26.94
C ALA A 61 -4.97 37.90 -25.49
N VAL A 62 -5.71 38.44 -24.53
CA VAL A 62 -5.27 38.46 -23.11
C VAL A 62 -5.26 37.06 -22.50
N GLY A 63 -6.30 36.28 -22.77
CA GLY A 63 -6.40 34.89 -22.29
C GLY A 63 -5.25 34.03 -22.81
N GLU A 64 -4.88 34.15 -24.10
CA GLU A 64 -3.72 33.49 -24.70
C GLU A 64 -2.42 33.79 -23.95
N ILE A 65 -2.21 35.04 -23.58
CA ILE A 65 -1.03 35.47 -22.85
C ILE A 65 -0.99 34.83 -21.46
N TYR A 66 -2.13 34.79 -20.74
CA TYR A 66 -2.21 34.16 -19.42
C TYR A 66 -1.97 32.63 -19.50
N VAL A 67 -2.51 31.94 -20.50
CA VAL A 67 -2.22 30.52 -20.74
C VAL A 67 -0.73 30.29 -20.98
N GLN A 68 -0.10 31.12 -21.83
CA GLN A 68 1.35 31.04 -22.10
C GLN A 68 2.22 31.34 -20.88
N ASP A 69 1.72 32.19 -19.96
CA ASP A 69 2.41 32.52 -18.69
C ASP A 69 2.09 31.52 -17.59
N SER A 70 1.23 30.52 -17.85
CA SER A 70 0.72 29.60 -16.87
C SER A 70 0.01 30.28 -15.68
N ASP A 71 -0.54 31.49 -15.91
CA ASP A 71 -1.39 32.20 -14.95
C ASP A 71 -2.83 31.68 -15.07
N TRP A 72 -3.02 30.47 -14.54
CA TRP A 72 -4.22 29.68 -14.78
C TRP A 72 -5.49 30.31 -14.23
N GLU A 73 -5.41 30.98 -13.07
CA GLU A 73 -6.58 31.66 -12.48
C GLU A 73 -7.05 32.83 -13.33
N LYS A 74 -6.13 33.67 -13.85
CA LYS A 74 -6.49 34.75 -14.78
C LYS A 74 -6.94 34.23 -16.12
N ALA A 75 -6.28 33.19 -16.63
CA ALA A 75 -6.71 32.51 -17.85
C ALA A 75 -8.14 31.98 -17.69
N PHE A 76 -8.44 31.27 -16.62
CA PHE A 76 -9.78 30.76 -16.31
C PHE A 76 -10.81 31.88 -16.27
N THR A 77 -10.51 33.00 -15.59
CA THR A 77 -11.42 34.15 -15.51
C THR A 77 -11.79 34.73 -16.89
N ILE A 78 -10.82 34.78 -17.81
CA ILE A 78 -11.07 35.25 -19.16
C ILE A 78 -11.81 34.21 -20.01
N TYR A 79 -11.34 32.94 -19.96
CA TYR A 79 -11.94 31.87 -20.75
C TYR A 79 -13.34 31.49 -20.28
N SER A 80 -13.72 31.67 -19.01
CA SER A 80 -15.11 31.54 -18.54
C SER A 80 -16.05 32.46 -19.29
N LYS A 81 -15.67 33.76 -19.43
CA LYS A 81 -16.47 34.74 -20.17
C LYS A 81 -16.55 34.45 -21.67
N LEU A 82 -15.46 33.94 -22.25
CA LEU A 82 -15.44 33.50 -23.64
C LEU A 82 -16.29 32.26 -23.86
N TYR A 83 -16.25 31.31 -22.94
CA TYR A 83 -17.03 30.07 -22.97
C TYR A 83 -18.55 30.38 -22.97
N GLU A 84 -19.02 31.26 -22.09
CA GLU A 84 -20.43 31.68 -22.02
C GLU A 84 -20.94 32.34 -23.31
N ARG A 85 -20.03 32.90 -24.11
CA ARG A 85 -20.33 33.66 -25.34
C ARG A 85 -19.79 32.99 -26.60
N SER A 86 -19.38 31.72 -26.49
CA SER A 86 -18.68 31.02 -27.58
C SER A 86 -19.52 30.82 -28.84
N VAL A 87 -20.85 30.86 -28.73
CA VAL A 87 -21.78 30.62 -29.86
C VAL A 87 -21.58 31.60 -31.04
N GLY A 88 -20.98 32.78 -30.80
CA GLY A 88 -20.67 33.76 -31.83
C GLY A 88 -19.39 33.52 -32.63
N PHE A 89 -18.60 32.52 -32.25
CA PHE A 89 -17.32 32.17 -32.89
C PHE A 89 -17.48 31.05 -33.92
N SER A 90 -16.50 30.93 -34.81
CA SER A 90 -16.39 29.80 -35.73
C SER A 90 -16.20 28.48 -34.97
N PRO A 91 -16.58 27.32 -35.53
CA PRO A 91 -16.42 26.02 -34.87
C PRO A 91 -14.98 25.74 -34.38
N SER A 92 -13.98 26.16 -35.17
CA SER A 92 -12.57 26.01 -34.78
C SER A 92 -12.18 26.91 -33.61
N GLU A 93 -12.72 28.11 -33.53
CA GLU A 93 -12.49 29.01 -32.41
C GLU A 93 -13.25 28.54 -31.13
N GLN A 94 -14.46 28.01 -31.31
CA GLN A 94 -15.21 27.40 -30.19
C GLN A 94 -14.43 26.20 -29.62
N LEU A 95 -13.90 25.35 -30.46
CA LEU A 95 -13.03 24.23 -30.04
C LEU A 95 -11.84 24.73 -29.20
N ASP A 96 -11.12 25.73 -29.71
CA ASP A 96 -9.94 26.31 -29.04
C ASP A 96 -10.31 26.95 -27.69
N ILE A 97 -11.40 27.72 -27.65
CA ILE A 97 -11.91 28.33 -26.40
C ILE A 97 -12.29 27.27 -25.36
N ASN A 98 -12.99 26.21 -25.80
CA ASN A 98 -13.44 25.14 -24.89
C ASN A 98 -12.26 24.35 -24.33
N ILE A 99 -11.24 24.05 -25.14
CA ILE A 99 -10.00 23.39 -24.68
C ILE A 99 -9.30 24.28 -23.65
N LYS A 100 -9.10 25.57 -23.93
CA LYS A 100 -8.38 26.49 -23.02
C LYS A 100 -9.17 26.80 -21.75
N TYR A 101 -10.50 26.86 -21.84
CA TYR A 101 -11.37 26.93 -20.68
C TYR A 101 -11.20 25.67 -19.81
N GLY A 102 -11.33 24.50 -20.42
CA GLY A 102 -11.14 23.22 -19.71
C GLY A 102 -9.76 23.09 -19.09
N LEU A 103 -8.69 23.46 -19.82
CA LEU A 103 -7.31 23.38 -19.35
C LEU A 103 -7.06 24.35 -18.18
N SER A 104 -7.49 25.62 -18.31
CA SER A 104 -7.31 26.61 -17.25
C SER A 104 -8.11 26.24 -15.99
N ALA A 105 -9.32 25.71 -16.14
CA ALA A 105 -10.13 25.18 -15.05
C ALA A 105 -9.43 24.00 -14.36
N LEU A 106 -8.91 23.03 -15.12
CA LEU A 106 -8.21 21.87 -14.60
C LEU A 106 -6.97 22.27 -13.80
N LYS A 107 -6.18 23.20 -14.31
CA LYS A 107 -4.97 23.70 -13.64
C LYS A 107 -5.28 24.57 -12.43
N SER A 108 -6.47 25.15 -12.35
CA SER A 108 -7.02 25.88 -11.19
C SER A 108 -7.81 24.97 -10.23
N ASN A 109 -7.69 23.64 -10.37
CA ASN A 109 -8.38 22.64 -9.54
C ASN A 109 -9.92 22.72 -9.56
N ARG A 110 -10.50 23.20 -10.67
CA ARG A 110 -11.95 23.33 -10.91
C ARG A 110 -12.42 22.19 -11.81
N LEU A 111 -12.54 20.98 -11.23
CA LEU A 111 -12.74 19.75 -11.99
C LEU A 111 -14.07 19.73 -12.78
N LYS A 112 -15.13 20.29 -12.23
CA LYS A 112 -16.44 20.33 -12.89
C LYS A 112 -16.38 21.19 -14.15
N GLU A 113 -15.91 22.40 -14.02
CA GLU A 113 -15.78 23.35 -15.13
C GLU A 113 -14.79 22.83 -16.20
N ALA A 114 -13.71 22.19 -15.77
CA ALA A 114 -12.78 21.54 -16.66
C ALA A 114 -13.47 20.45 -17.51
N LYS A 115 -14.26 19.59 -16.85
CA LYS A 115 -15.02 18.54 -17.50
C LYS A 115 -16.01 19.09 -18.53
N ASP A 116 -16.78 20.11 -18.14
CA ASP A 116 -17.76 20.77 -19.01
C ASP A 116 -17.09 21.34 -20.28
N GLY A 117 -15.94 22.01 -20.12
CA GLY A 117 -15.17 22.54 -21.23
C GLY A 117 -14.69 21.45 -22.19
N PHE A 118 -14.06 20.38 -21.66
CA PHE A 118 -13.58 19.29 -22.51
C PHE A 118 -14.72 18.46 -23.12
N LEU A 119 -15.85 18.28 -22.43
CA LEU A 119 -17.01 17.60 -23.02
C LEU A 119 -17.57 18.39 -24.19
N LEU A 120 -17.68 19.71 -24.08
CA LEU A 120 -18.12 20.55 -25.20
C LEU A 120 -17.06 20.56 -26.34
N ALA A 121 -15.77 20.65 -26.02
CA ALA A 121 -14.71 20.55 -27.02
C ALA A 121 -14.81 19.22 -27.79
N ARG A 122 -15.13 18.12 -27.13
CA ARG A 122 -15.26 16.79 -27.73
C ARG A 122 -16.39 16.70 -28.75
N THR A 123 -17.40 17.56 -28.70
CA THR A 123 -18.45 17.61 -29.73
C THR A 123 -17.93 18.09 -31.06
N PHE A 124 -16.85 18.86 -31.06
CA PHE A 124 -16.17 19.36 -32.28
C PHE A 124 -15.06 18.43 -32.78
N ASP A 125 -14.33 17.81 -31.84
CA ASP A 125 -13.26 16.86 -32.16
C ASP A 125 -13.22 15.71 -31.16
N GLN A 126 -13.80 14.57 -31.57
CA GLN A 126 -13.90 13.37 -30.74
C GLN A 126 -12.59 12.57 -30.66
N ASP A 127 -11.67 12.77 -31.61
CA ASP A 127 -10.45 12.00 -31.75
C ASP A 127 -9.20 12.75 -31.24
N SER A 128 -9.35 14.00 -30.79
CA SER A 128 -8.25 14.79 -30.24
C SER A 128 -7.57 14.08 -29.06
N PHE A 129 -6.24 13.97 -29.14
CA PHE A 129 -5.39 13.49 -28.04
C PHE A 129 -5.64 14.29 -26.76
N GLU A 130 -5.54 15.62 -26.86
CA GLU A 130 -5.63 16.52 -25.71
C GLU A 130 -6.96 16.41 -24.99
N ILE A 131 -8.07 16.36 -25.71
CA ILE A 131 -9.40 16.26 -25.14
C ILE A 131 -9.59 14.92 -24.44
N ASN A 132 -9.26 13.80 -25.11
CA ASN A 132 -9.43 12.47 -24.55
C ASN A 132 -8.50 12.24 -23.35
N TYR A 133 -7.25 12.72 -23.41
CA TYR A 133 -6.32 12.65 -22.28
C TYR A 133 -6.85 13.40 -21.07
N ASN A 134 -7.25 14.67 -21.25
CA ASN A 134 -7.70 15.48 -20.12
C ASN A 134 -9.02 14.97 -19.54
N LEU A 135 -9.97 14.54 -20.34
CA LEU A 135 -11.21 13.89 -19.83
C LEU A 135 -10.88 12.58 -19.09
N GLY A 136 -10.01 11.76 -19.64
CA GLY A 136 -9.55 10.54 -18.98
C GLY A 136 -8.88 10.82 -17.64
N TYR A 137 -8.02 11.85 -17.59
CA TYR A 137 -7.37 12.29 -16.36
C TYR A 137 -8.36 12.86 -15.34
N ILE A 138 -9.35 13.65 -15.77
CA ILE A 138 -10.42 14.16 -14.88
C ILE A 138 -11.21 12.98 -14.30
N HIS A 139 -11.62 12.00 -15.10
CA HIS A 139 -12.29 10.81 -14.60
C HIS A 139 -11.43 10.01 -13.62
N TYR A 140 -10.10 9.93 -13.85
CA TYR A 140 -9.17 9.33 -12.89
C TYR A 140 -9.19 10.08 -11.54
N LEU A 141 -9.17 11.43 -11.55
CA LEU A 141 -9.24 12.25 -10.34
C LEU A 141 -10.58 12.10 -9.61
N GLU A 142 -11.68 11.97 -10.37
CA GLU A 142 -13.02 11.68 -9.84
C GLU A 142 -13.17 10.23 -9.32
N LYS A 143 -12.13 9.39 -9.46
CA LYS A 143 -12.11 7.96 -9.15
C LYS A 143 -13.09 7.12 -10.01
N ASP A 144 -13.53 7.65 -11.13
CA ASP A 144 -14.36 6.96 -12.14
C ASP A 144 -13.42 6.28 -13.16
N TYR A 145 -12.72 5.25 -12.69
CA TYR A 145 -11.68 4.58 -13.47
C TYR A 145 -12.23 3.85 -14.69
N GLU A 146 -13.48 3.40 -14.63
CA GLU A 146 -14.15 2.73 -15.73
C GLU A 146 -14.34 3.67 -16.93
N LYS A 147 -14.65 4.95 -16.69
CA LYS A 147 -14.73 5.97 -17.74
C LYS A 147 -13.36 6.54 -18.13
N ALA A 148 -12.40 6.55 -17.20
CA ALA A 148 -11.04 7.01 -17.50
C ALA A 148 -10.34 6.13 -18.54
N ILE A 149 -10.42 4.80 -18.39
CA ILE A 149 -9.70 3.82 -19.22
C ILE A 149 -9.98 3.98 -20.73
N PRO A 150 -11.24 3.99 -21.23
CA PRO A 150 -11.50 4.10 -22.65
C PRO A 150 -11.01 5.40 -23.24
N LEU A 151 -11.07 6.51 -22.52
CA LEU A 151 -10.59 7.81 -22.97
C LEU A 151 -9.04 7.83 -23.03
N LEU A 152 -8.37 7.34 -22.01
CA LEU A 152 -6.91 7.21 -21.97
C LEU A 152 -6.41 6.24 -23.07
N ARG A 153 -7.10 5.14 -23.30
CA ARG A 153 -6.77 4.22 -24.40
C ARG A 153 -6.89 4.92 -25.76
N LYS A 154 -7.94 5.72 -25.95
CA LYS A 154 -8.13 6.49 -27.17
C LYS A 154 -6.98 7.49 -27.39
N SER A 155 -6.54 8.17 -26.34
CA SER A 155 -5.36 9.05 -26.39
C SER A 155 -4.09 8.26 -26.72
N LEU A 156 -3.92 7.07 -26.15
CA LEU A 156 -2.73 6.25 -26.36
C LEU A 156 -2.58 5.79 -27.83
N VAL A 157 -3.69 5.62 -28.53
CA VAL A 157 -3.68 5.30 -29.98
C VAL A 157 -3.05 6.45 -30.79
N MET A 158 -3.24 7.71 -30.36
CA MET A 158 -2.71 8.89 -31.04
C MET A 158 -1.22 9.14 -30.72
N ASP A 159 -0.81 8.83 -29.49
CA ASP A 159 0.57 8.93 -29.03
C ASP A 159 0.92 7.70 -28.18
N GLU A 160 1.33 6.63 -28.83
CA GLU A 160 1.63 5.35 -28.20
C GLU A 160 2.72 5.41 -27.13
N LYS A 161 3.65 6.38 -27.24
CA LYS A 161 4.77 6.52 -26.31
C LYS A 161 4.50 7.46 -25.15
N ASN A 162 3.32 8.03 -25.06
CA ASN A 162 3.00 9.01 -24.03
C ASN A 162 3.05 8.40 -22.62
N THR A 163 4.04 8.80 -21.86
CA THR A 163 4.32 8.27 -20.51
C THR A 163 3.20 8.63 -19.53
N LEU A 164 2.62 9.84 -19.64
CA LEU A 164 1.54 10.26 -18.73
C LEU A 164 0.25 9.47 -18.97
N VAL A 165 -0.10 9.25 -20.24
CA VAL A 165 -1.26 8.42 -20.60
C VAL A 165 -1.10 7.01 -20.05
N ARG A 166 0.08 6.40 -20.26
CA ARG A 166 0.40 5.06 -19.74
C ARG A 166 0.34 5.02 -18.21
N LYS A 167 0.85 6.06 -17.53
CA LYS A 167 0.80 6.18 -16.08
C LYS A 167 -0.64 6.09 -15.58
N TYR A 168 -1.51 6.99 -16.05
CA TYR A 168 -2.89 7.05 -15.56
C TYR A 168 -3.72 5.85 -16.01
N LEU A 169 -3.43 5.26 -17.16
CA LEU A 169 -4.05 4.02 -17.61
C LEU A 169 -3.67 2.85 -16.71
N GLY A 170 -2.38 2.67 -16.41
CA GLY A 170 -1.89 1.65 -15.49
C GLY A 170 -2.45 1.82 -14.07
N LEU A 171 -2.43 3.06 -13.55
CA LEU A 171 -3.01 3.36 -12.23
C LEU A 171 -4.52 3.12 -12.19
N SER A 172 -5.25 3.43 -13.28
CA SER A 172 -6.69 3.16 -13.38
C SER A 172 -7.00 1.66 -13.35
N TYR A 173 -6.26 0.86 -14.13
CA TYR A 173 -6.39 -0.60 -14.10
C TYR A 173 -6.07 -1.16 -12.71
N ARG A 174 -5.00 -0.70 -12.05
CA ARG A 174 -4.68 -1.11 -10.67
C ARG A 174 -5.82 -0.80 -9.70
N LYS A 175 -6.43 0.39 -9.81
CA LYS A 175 -7.56 0.78 -8.94
C LYS A 175 -8.81 -0.06 -9.16
N LEU A 176 -8.98 -0.66 -10.34
CA LEU A 176 -10.03 -1.64 -10.66
C LEU A 176 -9.58 -3.09 -10.39
N GLU A 177 -8.46 -3.28 -9.69
CA GLU A 177 -7.88 -4.60 -9.37
C GLU A 177 -7.55 -5.47 -10.60
N LYS A 178 -7.43 -4.84 -11.78
CA LYS A 178 -7.00 -5.47 -13.03
C LYS A 178 -5.48 -5.47 -13.14
N PHE A 179 -4.83 -6.16 -12.22
CA PHE A 179 -3.38 -6.09 -12.02
C PHE A 179 -2.58 -6.59 -13.23
N ASN A 180 -3.06 -7.62 -13.94
CA ASN A 180 -2.42 -8.10 -15.17
C ASN A 180 -2.42 -7.04 -16.27
N ASP A 181 -3.51 -6.27 -16.40
CA ASP A 181 -3.61 -5.19 -17.38
C ASP A 181 -2.81 -3.95 -16.95
N ALA A 182 -2.72 -3.67 -15.66
CA ALA A 182 -1.98 -2.54 -15.10
C ALA A 182 -0.47 -2.65 -15.30
N LEU A 183 0.08 -3.83 -15.02
CA LEU A 183 1.52 -4.06 -14.90
C LEU A 183 2.35 -3.70 -16.15
N PRO A 184 1.93 -4.04 -17.39
CA PRO A 184 2.67 -3.64 -18.59
C PRO A 184 2.80 -2.12 -18.76
N TYR A 185 1.73 -1.38 -18.52
CA TYR A 185 1.74 0.08 -18.60
C TYR A 185 2.64 0.70 -17.55
N LEU A 186 2.49 0.27 -16.28
CA LEU A 186 3.30 0.79 -15.18
C LEU A 186 4.79 0.48 -15.37
N LYS A 187 5.16 -0.72 -15.82
CA LYS A 187 6.55 -1.06 -16.14
C LYS A 187 7.12 -0.17 -17.23
N SER A 188 6.37 0.07 -18.29
CA SER A 188 6.82 0.96 -19.38
C SER A 188 7.03 2.41 -18.92
N VAL A 189 6.27 2.88 -17.93
CA VAL A 189 6.49 4.19 -17.31
C VAL A 189 7.75 4.17 -16.45
N PHE A 190 7.95 3.11 -15.65
CA PHE A 190 9.11 2.96 -14.79
C PHE A 190 10.43 2.90 -15.57
N GLU A 191 10.45 2.33 -16.77
CA GLU A 191 11.62 2.32 -17.65
C GLU A 191 12.05 3.73 -18.06
N VAL A 192 11.11 4.67 -18.19
CA VAL A 192 11.38 6.07 -18.60
C VAL A 192 11.62 6.95 -17.36
N SER A 193 10.91 6.69 -16.28
CA SER A 193 10.93 7.50 -15.05
C SER A 193 11.09 6.60 -13.80
N PRO A 194 12.31 6.07 -13.55
CA PRO A 194 12.56 5.15 -12.43
C PRO A 194 12.39 5.78 -11.04
N GLU A 195 12.37 7.11 -10.96
CA GLU A 195 12.19 7.91 -9.75
C GLU A 195 10.70 8.12 -9.38
N ASP A 196 9.76 7.76 -10.26
CA ASP A 196 8.32 7.88 -9.96
C ASP A 196 7.89 6.83 -8.93
N LYS A 197 7.92 7.26 -7.66
CA LYS A 197 7.62 6.39 -6.50
C LYS A 197 6.18 5.91 -6.47
N GLU A 198 5.23 6.69 -7.01
CA GLU A 198 3.83 6.29 -7.13
C GLU A 198 3.69 5.10 -8.07
N VAL A 199 4.37 5.16 -9.21
CA VAL A 199 4.39 4.08 -10.20
C VAL A 199 5.11 2.86 -9.63
N LEU A 200 6.25 3.05 -8.96
CA LEU A 200 7.00 1.96 -8.34
C LEU A 200 6.15 1.27 -7.26
N PHE A 201 5.47 2.02 -6.40
CA PHE A 201 4.58 1.45 -5.39
C PHE A 201 3.42 0.67 -6.03
N ALA A 202 2.81 1.23 -7.09
CA ALA A 202 1.75 0.57 -7.83
C ALA A 202 2.21 -0.76 -8.48
N ILE A 203 3.46 -0.81 -8.98
CA ILE A 203 4.07 -2.06 -9.48
C ILE A 203 4.22 -3.08 -8.36
N GLY A 204 4.67 -2.63 -7.16
CA GLY A 204 4.79 -3.49 -5.98
C GLY A 204 3.47 -4.13 -5.59
N GLU A 205 2.38 -3.33 -5.55
CA GLU A 205 1.04 -3.84 -5.28
C GLU A 205 0.58 -4.84 -6.36
N CYS A 206 0.80 -4.53 -7.65
CA CYS A 206 0.47 -5.48 -8.71
C CYS A 206 1.22 -6.81 -8.54
N PHE A 207 2.51 -6.78 -8.21
CA PHE A 207 3.26 -8.01 -7.95
C PHE A 207 2.74 -8.77 -6.73
N PHE A 208 2.39 -8.07 -5.67
CA PHE A 208 1.86 -8.67 -4.44
C PHE A 208 0.53 -9.40 -4.69
N GLU A 209 -0.40 -8.74 -5.38
CA GLU A 209 -1.72 -9.30 -5.69
C GLU A 209 -1.65 -10.45 -6.72
N LEU A 210 -0.69 -10.40 -7.64
CA LEU A 210 -0.41 -11.48 -8.59
C LEU A 210 0.39 -12.64 -7.96
N GLY A 211 0.71 -12.58 -6.66
CA GLY A 211 1.47 -13.62 -5.97
C GLY A 211 2.96 -13.66 -6.32
N MET A 212 3.48 -12.66 -7.02
CA MET A 212 4.90 -12.53 -7.39
C MET A 212 5.71 -11.99 -6.22
N ASN A 213 5.71 -12.72 -5.09
CA ASN A 213 6.15 -12.25 -3.77
C ASN A 213 7.60 -11.72 -3.76
N ASP A 214 8.53 -12.37 -4.45
CA ASP A 214 9.95 -11.95 -4.49
C ASP A 214 10.11 -10.60 -5.22
N ASN A 215 9.34 -10.39 -6.30
CA ASN A 215 9.37 -9.14 -7.04
C ASN A 215 8.72 -8.01 -6.22
N ALA A 216 7.60 -8.29 -5.56
CA ALA A 216 6.93 -7.36 -4.66
C ALA A 216 7.87 -6.93 -3.52
N LEU A 217 8.53 -7.87 -2.86
CA LEU A 217 9.46 -7.60 -1.77
C LEU A 217 10.61 -6.69 -2.22
N LYS A 218 11.24 -6.97 -3.38
CA LYS A 218 12.31 -6.12 -3.92
C LYS A 218 11.86 -4.69 -4.16
N VAL A 219 10.62 -4.51 -4.64
CA VAL A 219 10.06 -3.17 -4.90
C VAL A 219 9.77 -2.44 -3.60
N PHE A 220 9.09 -3.09 -2.64
CA PHE A 220 8.72 -2.44 -1.40
C PHE A 220 9.93 -2.11 -0.52
N LEU A 221 10.98 -2.95 -0.50
CA LEU A 221 12.22 -2.65 0.22
C LEU A 221 12.88 -1.34 -0.26
N ARG A 222 12.78 -1.00 -1.56
CA ARG A 222 13.28 0.28 -2.09
C ARG A 222 12.49 1.49 -1.58
N LEU A 223 11.23 1.27 -1.17
CA LEU A 223 10.31 2.33 -0.75
C LEU A 223 10.15 2.44 0.77
N CYS A 224 10.66 1.48 1.56
CA CYS A 224 10.46 1.45 3.02
C CYS A 224 10.91 2.73 3.74
N MET A 225 11.89 3.47 3.20
CA MET A 225 12.39 4.72 3.77
C MET A 225 11.75 5.97 3.15
N ASP A 226 10.83 5.81 2.22
CA ASP A 226 10.15 6.95 1.59
C ASP A 226 9.16 7.60 2.55
N ALA A 227 9.10 8.94 2.56
CA ALA A 227 8.22 9.67 3.48
C ALA A 227 6.72 9.40 3.26
N THR A 228 6.31 9.15 2.00
CA THR A 228 4.91 8.95 1.63
C THR A 228 4.53 7.48 1.57
N PHE A 229 5.33 6.67 0.91
CA PHE A 229 5.04 5.25 0.64
C PHE A 229 5.71 4.30 1.64
N GLY A 230 6.63 4.79 2.48
CA GLY A 230 7.40 3.97 3.40
C GLY A 230 6.58 3.16 4.38
N PRO A 231 5.61 3.75 5.11
CA PRO A 231 4.79 3.00 6.06
C PRO A 231 4.03 1.84 5.43
N GLU A 232 3.40 2.09 4.28
CA GLU A 232 2.64 1.07 3.55
C GLU A 232 3.58 0.01 2.94
N SER A 233 4.74 0.43 2.40
CA SER A 233 5.75 -0.50 1.87
C SER A 233 6.33 -1.42 2.94
N ALA A 234 6.64 -0.89 4.13
CA ALA A 234 7.10 -1.67 5.26
C ALA A 234 6.04 -2.67 5.75
N LEU A 235 4.75 -2.28 5.70
CA LEU A 235 3.65 -3.20 5.97
C LEU A 235 3.66 -4.38 4.99
N TYR A 236 3.79 -4.12 3.68
CA TYR A 236 3.86 -5.17 2.67
C TYR A 236 5.10 -6.07 2.85
N CYS A 237 6.27 -5.50 3.15
CA CYS A 237 7.48 -6.27 3.44
C CYS A 237 7.26 -7.22 4.62
N GLY A 238 6.74 -6.72 5.74
CA GLY A 238 6.47 -7.54 6.91
C GLY A 238 5.46 -8.65 6.63
N VAL A 239 4.38 -8.36 5.88
CA VAL A 239 3.40 -9.37 5.47
C VAL A 239 4.05 -10.44 4.58
N LEU A 240 4.91 -10.04 3.64
CA LEU A 240 5.64 -10.96 2.78
C LEU A 240 6.61 -11.85 3.57
N HIS A 241 7.37 -11.31 4.53
CA HIS A 241 8.22 -12.09 5.41
C HIS A 241 7.40 -13.04 6.30
N MET A 242 6.21 -12.62 6.79
CA MET A 242 5.31 -13.53 7.52
C MET A 242 4.83 -14.70 6.65
N LYS A 243 4.52 -14.49 5.37
CA LYS A 243 4.12 -15.55 4.44
C LYS A 243 5.15 -16.66 4.33
N ILE A 244 6.43 -16.33 4.45
CA ILE A 244 7.54 -17.30 4.41
C ILE A 244 8.08 -17.64 5.82
N SER A 245 7.29 -17.35 6.86
CA SER A 245 7.59 -17.64 8.26
C SER A 245 8.88 -16.99 8.82
N GLN A 246 9.36 -15.90 8.21
CA GLN A 246 10.49 -15.08 8.70
C GLN A 246 9.97 -13.99 9.64
N TYR A 247 9.49 -14.39 10.80
CA TYR A 247 8.78 -13.50 11.73
C TYR A 247 9.69 -12.41 12.35
N GLU A 248 10.98 -12.70 12.58
CA GLU A 248 11.95 -11.73 13.07
C GLU A 248 12.14 -10.58 12.08
N LYS A 249 12.32 -10.90 10.79
CA LYS A 249 12.42 -9.89 9.73
C LYS A 249 11.11 -9.11 9.55
N ALA A 250 9.98 -9.81 9.66
CA ALA A 250 8.69 -9.14 9.62
C ALA A 250 8.55 -8.10 10.74
N ASN A 251 9.04 -8.41 11.96
CA ASN A 251 9.05 -7.47 13.08
C ASN A 251 9.90 -6.23 12.79
N GLU A 252 11.10 -6.44 12.19
CA GLU A 252 11.99 -5.33 11.78
C GLU A 252 11.29 -4.41 10.76
N ASP A 253 10.63 -4.99 9.75
CA ASP A 253 9.88 -4.22 8.75
C ASP A 253 8.75 -3.40 9.39
N PHE A 254 7.95 -4.02 10.28
CA PHE A 254 6.89 -3.29 10.98
C PHE A 254 7.42 -2.17 11.86
N GLU A 255 8.57 -2.38 12.51
CA GLU A 255 9.24 -1.32 13.28
C GLU A 255 9.71 -0.17 12.39
N ILE A 256 10.26 -0.47 11.22
CA ILE A 256 10.63 0.55 10.22
C ILE A 256 9.38 1.36 9.86
N GLY A 257 8.29 0.70 9.52
CA GLY A 257 7.03 1.36 9.19
C GLY A 257 6.53 2.27 10.31
N LEU A 258 6.58 1.82 11.56
CA LEU A 258 6.11 2.56 12.73
C LEU A 258 7.02 3.76 13.13
N LYS A 259 8.26 3.81 12.65
CA LYS A 259 9.19 4.94 12.91
C LYS A 259 8.93 6.17 12.03
N HIS A 260 8.13 6.05 10.99
CA HIS A 260 7.80 7.20 10.15
C HIS A 260 7.02 8.26 10.94
N PRO A 261 7.33 9.55 10.76
CA PRO A 261 6.73 10.62 11.56
C PRO A 261 5.27 10.88 11.25
N GLN A 262 4.84 10.63 10.01
CA GLN A 262 3.49 10.86 9.54
C GLN A 262 2.89 9.57 8.98
N ILE A 263 2.12 8.88 9.80
CA ILE A 263 1.45 7.62 9.42
C ILE A 263 -0.04 7.82 9.56
N LYS A 264 -0.81 7.46 8.53
CA LYS A 264 -2.27 7.39 8.62
C LYS A 264 -2.67 6.39 9.70
N LEU A 265 -3.73 6.71 10.46
CA LEU A 265 -4.14 5.89 11.61
C LEU A 265 -4.47 4.45 11.23
N ASP A 266 -5.12 4.24 10.08
CA ASP A 266 -5.44 2.91 9.55
C ASP A 266 -4.19 2.08 9.25
N VAL A 267 -3.20 2.67 8.59
CA VAL A 267 -1.90 2.01 8.30
C VAL A 267 -1.15 1.71 9.60
N LYS A 268 -1.15 2.66 10.55
CA LYS A 268 -0.50 2.47 11.86
C LYS A 268 -1.11 1.33 12.66
N ASN A 269 -2.44 1.23 12.65
CA ASN A 269 -3.16 0.15 13.31
C ASN A 269 -2.89 -1.19 12.64
N GLU A 270 -2.86 -1.24 11.29
CA GLU A 270 -2.53 -2.47 10.57
C GLU A 270 -1.09 -2.94 10.81
N LEU A 271 -0.11 -2.01 10.80
CA LEU A 271 1.28 -2.31 11.16
C LEU A 271 1.37 -2.94 12.55
N LYS A 272 0.76 -2.32 13.56
CA LYS A 272 0.76 -2.85 14.94
C LYS A 272 0.04 -4.19 15.04
N TYR A 273 -1.07 -4.35 14.32
CA TYR A 273 -1.84 -5.58 14.33
C TYR A 273 -1.04 -6.75 13.74
N ARG A 274 -0.41 -6.56 12.57
CA ARG A 274 0.47 -7.56 11.96
C ARG A 274 1.70 -7.84 12.79
N TYR A 275 2.28 -6.80 13.39
CA TYR A 275 3.39 -6.95 14.32
C TYR A 275 3.00 -7.81 15.54
N ALA A 276 1.84 -7.55 16.13
CA ALA A 276 1.33 -8.37 17.22
C ALA A 276 1.13 -9.84 16.79
N GLN A 277 0.57 -10.09 15.60
CA GLN A 277 0.43 -11.45 15.07
C GLN A 277 1.79 -12.14 14.88
N SER A 278 2.80 -11.44 14.37
CA SER A 278 4.17 -11.96 14.24
C SER A 278 4.80 -12.26 15.61
N CYS A 279 4.66 -11.35 16.59
CA CYS A 279 5.10 -11.57 17.97
C CYS A 279 4.45 -12.81 18.62
N ILE A 280 3.17 -13.06 18.33
CA ILE A 280 2.48 -14.26 18.81
C ILE A 280 3.14 -15.53 18.22
N LYS A 281 3.49 -15.51 16.94
CA LYS A 281 4.19 -16.65 16.31
C LYS A 281 5.56 -16.90 16.92
N LEU A 282 6.26 -15.85 17.35
CA LEU A 282 7.53 -15.91 18.08
C LEU A 282 7.36 -16.12 19.60
N GLN A 283 6.14 -16.37 20.08
CA GLN A 283 5.81 -16.52 21.50
C GLN A 283 6.13 -15.28 22.38
N ASN A 284 6.37 -14.13 21.77
CA ASN A 284 6.56 -12.87 22.49
C ASN A 284 5.19 -12.23 22.83
N ILE A 285 4.48 -12.91 23.74
CA ILE A 285 3.10 -12.57 24.10
C ILE A 285 3.00 -11.19 24.77
N THR A 286 4.00 -10.83 25.58
CA THR A 286 4.02 -9.53 26.27
C THR A 286 4.04 -8.36 25.27
N LYS A 287 4.91 -8.42 24.25
CA LYS A 287 4.98 -7.40 23.20
C LYS A 287 3.70 -7.36 22.37
N ALA A 288 3.15 -8.54 22.02
CA ALA A 288 1.90 -8.63 21.28
C ALA A 288 0.73 -7.94 22.02
N ILE A 289 0.56 -8.21 23.33
CA ILE A 289 -0.47 -7.57 24.16
C ILE A 289 -0.26 -6.05 24.20
N SER A 290 0.98 -5.58 24.34
CA SER A 290 1.28 -4.13 24.36
C SER A 290 0.80 -3.47 23.06
N LEU A 291 1.15 -4.03 21.90
CA LEU A 291 0.75 -3.52 20.59
C LEU A 291 -0.78 -3.52 20.39
N LEU A 292 -1.45 -4.62 20.79
CA LEU A 292 -2.90 -4.73 20.71
C LEU A 292 -3.62 -3.71 21.61
N LYS A 293 -3.11 -3.46 22.82
CA LYS A 293 -3.65 -2.43 23.73
C LYS A 293 -3.51 -1.02 23.15
N GLU A 294 -2.37 -0.73 22.48
CA GLU A 294 -2.19 0.55 21.80
C GLU A 294 -3.19 0.75 20.65
N ILE A 295 -3.55 -0.32 19.92
CA ILE A 295 -4.61 -0.27 18.91
C ILE A 295 -5.97 -0.06 19.59
N GLN A 296 -6.27 -0.78 20.67
CA GLN A 296 -7.55 -0.69 21.39
C GLN A 296 -7.82 0.74 21.90
N VAL A 297 -6.77 1.42 22.39
CA VAL A 297 -6.88 2.83 22.82
C VAL A 297 -7.16 3.76 21.64
N ALA A 298 -6.49 3.57 20.51
CA ALA A 298 -6.63 4.42 19.34
C ALA A 298 -7.91 4.14 18.53
N SER A 299 -8.36 2.88 18.52
CA SER A 299 -9.49 2.38 17.71
C SER A 299 -10.14 1.18 18.41
N PRO A 300 -11.07 1.39 19.38
CA PRO A 300 -11.62 0.34 20.23
C PRO A 300 -12.30 -0.82 19.50
N ALA A 301 -12.87 -0.56 18.34
CA ALA A 301 -13.58 -1.54 17.49
C ALA A 301 -12.73 -2.12 16.35
N TYR A 302 -11.40 -2.00 16.43
CA TYR A 302 -10.54 -2.48 15.35
C TYR A 302 -10.44 -4.01 15.36
N LYS A 303 -10.96 -4.66 14.31
CA LYS A 303 -10.93 -6.12 14.09
C LYS A 303 -11.27 -6.91 15.37
N ASP A 304 -10.55 -7.98 15.63
CA ASP A 304 -10.70 -8.88 16.78
C ASP A 304 -9.74 -8.55 17.95
N VAL A 305 -9.24 -7.32 18.00
CA VAL A 305 -8.21 -6.88 18.98
C VAL A 305 -8.63 -7.16 20.41
N SER A 306 -9.88 -6.84 20.80
CA SER A 306 -10.36 -7.04 22.15
C SER A 306 -10.36 -8.52 22.56
N SER A 307 -10.79 -9.41 21.68
CA SER A 307 -10.80 -10.86 21.94
C SER A 307 -9.38 -11.43 22.02
N LEU A 308 -8.46 -10.94 21.16
CA LEU A 308 -7.06 -11.32 21.20
C LEU A 308 -6.38 -10.89 22.51
N ILE A 309 -6.67 -9.68 22.99
CA ILE A 309 -6.14 -9.20 24.27
C ILE A 309 -6.57 -10.13 25.40
N LEU A 310 -7.85 -10.43 25.51
CA LEU A 310 -8.36 -11.33 26.56
C LEU A 310 -7.69 -12.70 26.52
N LYS A 311 -7.67 -13.31 25.33
CA LYS A 311 -7.05 -14.61 25.09
C LYS A 311 -5.58 -14.65 25.51
N TYR A 312 -4.79 -13.68 25.06
CA TYR A 312 -3.35 -13.69 25.30
C TYR A 312 -2.96 -13.14 26.67
N GLN A 313 -3.82 -12.34 27.35
CA GLN A 313 -3.62 -11.98 28.74
C GLN A 313 -3.70 -13.20 29.66
N GLU A 314 -4.69 -14.07 29.44
CA GLU A 314 -4.82 -15.32 30.20
C GLU A 314 -3.56 -16.21 29.98
N LEU A 315 -3.14 -16.37 28.73
CA LEU A 315 -1.92 -17.13 28.41
C LEU A 315 -0.65 -16.52 29.04
N ASN A 316 -0.58 -15.19 29.12
CA ASN A 316 0.58 -14.51 29.71
C ASN A 316 0.64 -14.66 31.23
N GLN A 317 -0.53 -14.72 31.89
CA GLN A 317 -0.62 -14.91 33.33
C GLN A 317 -0.41 -16.36 33.74
N ASN A 318 -0.86 -17.31 32.91
CA ASN A 318 -0.74 -18.75 33.18
C ASN A 318 0.40 -19.38 32.37
N LYS A 319 1.57 -19.48 33.01
CA LYS A 319 2.77 -20.08 32.36
C LYS A 319 2.54 -21.52 31.94
N ALA A 320 1.80 -22.31 32.76
CA ALA A 320 1.52 -23.71 32.46
C ALA A 320 0.62 -23.85 31.26
N LEU A 321 -0.45 -23.05 31.16
CA LEU A 321 -1.34 -23.00 29.99
C LEU A 321 -0.59 -22.56 28.73
N ARG A 322 0.31 -21.59 28.84
CA ARG A 322 1.14 -21.16 27.71
C ARG A 322 2.02 -22.29 27.20
N VAL A 323 2.72 -23.00 28.09
CA VAL A 323 3.54 -24.17 27.73
C VAL A 323 2.66 -25.23 27.10
N TYR A 324 1.52 -25.53 27.69
CA TYR A 324 0.56 -26.52 27.19
C TYR A 324 0.15 -26.28 25.75
N LEU A 325 -0.19 -25.02 25.40
CA LEU A 325 -0.73 -24.67 24.07
C LEU A 325 0.32 -24.30 23.04
N MET A 326 1.44 -23.70 23.43
CA MET A 326 2.35 -23.01 22.51
C MET A 326 3.77 -23.57 22.48
N ALA A 327 4.24 -24.27 23.53
CA ALA A 327 5.62 -24.76 23.58
C ALA A 327 5.90 -25.87 22.56
N GLY A 328 7.16 -26.16 22.29
CA GLY A 328 7.60 -27.30 21.49
C GLY A 328 7.16 -28.63 22.12
N GLN A 329 7.22 -29.72 21.33
CA GLN A 329 6.76 -31.05 21.76
C GLN A 329 7.46 -31.52 23.04
N SER A 330 8.78 -31.29 23.14
CA SER A 330 9.56 -31.71 24.31
C SER A 330 9.14 -31.04 25.60
N GLU A 331 8.95 -29.69 25.58
CA GLU A 331 8.50 -28.93 26.76
C GLU A 331 7.06 -29.25 27.14
N PHE A 332 6.21 -29.52 26.16
CA PHE A 332 4.83 -29.96 26.40
C PHE A 332 4.80 -31.31 27.10
N VAL A 333 5.54 -32.30 26.61
CA VAL A 333 5.64 -33.64 27.23
C VAL A 333 6.21 -33.53 28.62
N ASP A 334 7.21 -32.67 28.86
CA ASP A 334 7.75 -32.44 30.22
C ASP A 334 6.70 -31.84 31.17
N LEU A 335 5.88 -30.90 30.67
CA LEU A 335 4.74 -30.40 31.46
C LEU A 335 3.73 -31.52 31.78
N CYS A 336 3.37 -32.34 30.79
CA CYS A 336 2.44 -33.46 30.99
C CYS A 336 2.99 -34.46 32.03
N ARG A 337 4.27 -34.78 31.97
CA ARG A 337 4.93 -35.62 33.01
C ARG A 337 4.82 -35.02 34.42
N LYS A 338 5.06 -33.71 34.54
CA LYS A 338 4.96 -32.99 35.81
C LYS A 338 3.51 -33.00 36.37
N VAL A 339 2.51 -32.88 35.47
CA VAL A 339 1.09 -32.95 35.83
C VAL A 339 0.77 -34.36 36.35
N VAL A 340 1.11 -35.40 35.60
CA VAL A 340 0.89 -36.80 35.98
C VAL A 340 1.56 -37.10 37.33
N ALA A 341 2.85 -36.76 37.47
CA ALA A 341 3.61 -37.05 38.71
C ALA A 341 3.02 -36.39 39.98
N ARG A 342 2.18 -35.36 39.83
CA ARG A 342 1.56 -34.64 40.97
C ARG A 342 0.05 -34.86 41.08
N PHE A 343 -0.53 -35.68 40.18
CA PHE A 343 -1.98 -35.80 40.10
C PHE A 343 -2.59 -36.52 41.30
N PHE A 344 -1.92 -37.53 41.82
CA PHE A 344 -2.30 -38.24 43.03
C PHE A 344 -1.27 -37.97 44.15
N PRO A 345 -1.50 -37.00 45.04
CA PRO A 345 -0.49 -36.58 46.03
C PRO A 345 -0.07 -37.66 47.03
N ALA A 346 -0.96 -38.63 47.31
CA ALA A 346 -0.74 -39.71 48.28
C ALA A 346 -0.24 -41.02 47.65
N ALA A 347 0.07 -41.02 46.32
CA ALA A 347 0.51 -42.20 45.60
C ALA A 347 1.94 -42.05 45.06
N ARG A 348 2.65 -43.15 44.93
CA ARG A 348 3.88 -43.24 44.13
C ARG A 348 3.48 -43.45 42.69
N ILE A 349 3.86 -42.49 41.81
CA ILE A 349 3.54 -42.54 40.38
C ILE A 349 4.82 -42.87 39.61
N LYS A 350 4.78 -43.92 38.83
CA LYS A 350 5.84 -44.32 37.92
C LYS A 350 5.30 -44.27 36.50
N ILE A 351 5.83 -43.38 35.64
CA ILE A 351 5.50 -43.33 34.25
C ILE A 351 6.07 -44.56 33.56
N VAL A 352 5.23 -45.33 32.88
CA VAL A 352 5.53 -46.56 32.21
C VAL A 352 5.78 -46.35 30.73
N ASP A 353 4.92 -45.60 30.08
CA ASP A 353 4.99 -45.31 28.64
C ASP A 353 4.48 -43.90 28.29
N ILE A 354 4.97 -43.35 27.20
CA ILE A 354 4.52 -42.09 26.63
C ILE A 354 4.39 -42.23 25.13
N THR A 355 3.18 -42.12 24.65
CA THR A 355 2.85 -42.17 23.22
C THR A 355 2.41 -40.77 22.75
N VAL A 356 3.12 -40.19 21.78
CA VAL A 356 2.79 -38.86 21.22
C VAL A 356 2.23 -39.04 19.82
N LEU A 357 0.98 -38.66 19.65
CA LEU A 357 0.24 -38.65 18.39
C LEU A 357 -0.04 -37.22 17.91
N THR A 358 -0.53 -37.07 16.71
CA THR A 358 -0.87 -35.77 16.14
C THR A 358 -2.06 -35.10 16.84
N THR A 359 -2.99 -35.90 17.38
CA THR A 359 -4.24 -35.43 18.00
C THR A 359 -4.12 -35.32 19.52
N HIS A 360 -3.31 -36.17 20.16
CA HIS A 360 -3.18 -36.23 21.62
C HIS A 360 -1.85 -36.86 22.06
N THR A 361 -1.56 -36.75 23.35
CA THR A 361 -0.45 -37.43 23.97
C THR A 361 -0.99 -38.29 25.11
N ASP A 362 -0.65 -39.59 25.09
CA ASP A 362 -0.97 -40.54 26.13
C ASP A 362 0.21 -40.76 27.05
N ILE A 363 -0.03 -40.75 28.34
CA ILE A 363 0.95 -41.16 29.36
C ILE A 363 0.32 -42.29 30.19
N VAL A 364 0.94 -43.43 30.13
CA VAL A 364 0.59 -44.57 30.95
C VAL A 364 1.45 -44.55 32.22
N ALA A 365 0.82 -44.60 33.36
CA ALA A 365 1.52 -44.60 34.65
C ALA A 365 1.01 -45.68 35.58
N SER A 366 1.91 -46.32 36.35
CA SER A 366 1.57 -47.16 37.50
C SER A 366 1.39 -46.27 38.71
N ILE A 367 0.26 -46.42 39.36
CA ILE A 367 -0.12 -45.72 40.61
C ILE A 367 0.01 -46.75 41.74
N ASP A 368 0.88 -46.49 42.70
CA ASP A 368 1.11 -47.36 43.85
C ASP A 368 0.76 -46.62 45.13
N THR A 369 -0.20 -47.16 45.86
CA THR A 369 -0.69 -46.63 47.12
C THR A 369 -0.55 -47.73 48.19
N ASP A 370 -0.69 -47.37 49.46
CA ASP A 370 -0.64 -48.34 50.56
C ASP A 370 -1.75 -49.41 50.51
N ARG A 371 -2.73 -49.24 49.61
CA ARG A 371 -3.91 -50.13 49.54
C ARG A 371 -4.02 -50.92 48.26
N PHE A 372 -3.52 -50.40 47.15
CA PHE A 372 -3.60 -51.01 45.82
C PHE A 372 -2.55 -50.47 44.87
N THR A 373 -2.21 -51.26 43.85
CA THR A 373 -1.44 -50.83 42.66
C THR A 373 -2.37 -50.86 41.45
N ASP A 374 -2.46 -49.79 40.70
CA ASP A 374 -3.31 -49.68 39.51
C ASP A 374 -2.54 -49.06 38.35
N THR A 375 -3.04 -49.29 37.12
CA THR A 375 -2.56 -48.62 35.92
C THR A 375 -3.52 -47.47 35.56
N ALA A 376 -2.98 -46.26 35.32
CA ALA A 376 -3.74 -45.14 34.89
C ALA A 376 -3.29 -44.67 33.50
N LEU A 377 -4.25 -44.26 32.66
CA LEU A 377 -4.03 -43.61 31.40
C LEU A 377 -4.40 -42.14 31.51
N PHE A 378 -3.42 -41.27 31.18
CA PHE A 378 -3.60 -39.83 31.10
C PHE A 378 -3.52 -39.41 29.68
N ARG A 379 -4.57 -38.80 29.09
CA ARG A 379 -4.62 -38.29 27.71
C ARG A 379 -4.67 -36.78 27.73
N PHE A 380 -3.78 -36.15 26.99
CA PHE A 380 -3.64 -34.71 26.86
C PHE A 380 -4.01 -34.26 25.47
N PHE A 381 -5.11 -33.52 25.33
CA PHE A 381 -5.55 -32.92 24.07
C PHE A 381 -5.00 -31.51 23.95
N ARG A 382 -4.07 -31.27 23.03
CA ARG A 382 -3.40 -29.98 22.83
C ARG A 382 -4.19 -29.07 21.90
N SER A 383 -5.47 -28.85 22.19
CA SER A 383 -6.42 -28.06 21.41
C SER A 383 -7.19 -27.11 22.32
N GLN A 384 -7.52 -25.92 21.80
CA GLN A 384 -8.45 -24.98 22.43
C GLN A 384 -9.90 -25.25 22.03
N GLY A 385 -10.15 -26.13 21.07
CA GLY A 385 -11.46 -26.53 20.62
C GLY A 385 -12.14 -27.55 21.54
N SER A 386 -13.39 -27.89 21.23
CA SER A 386 -14.11 -28.95 21.92
C SER A 386 -13.56 -30.33 21.53
N VAL A 387 -13.37 -31.18 22.53
CA VAL A 387 -13.00 -32.59 22.34
C VAL A 387 -14.28 -33.38 22.11
N GLY A 388 -14.43 -33.92 20.90
CA GLY A 388 -15.64 -34.64 20.50
C GLY A 388 -15.65 -36.09 20.94
N GLU A 389 -16.85 -36.71 20.89
CA GLU A 389 -17.17 -38.06 21.33
C GLU A 389 -16.24 -39.13 20.72
N LEU A 390 -15.90 -39.05 19.47
CA LEU A 390 -15.00 -40.01 18.79
C LEU A 390 -13.65 -40.14 19.52
N LEU A 391 -13.06 -39.02 19.96
CA LEU A 391 -11.80 -39.04 20.67
C LEU A 391 -11.90 -39.60 22.07
N LEU A 392 -13.09 -39.44 22.70
CA LEU A 392 -13.36 -40.00 24.01
C LEU A 392 -13.69 -41.50 23.93
N ARG A 393 -14.34 -41.97 22.87
CA ARG A 393 -14.53 -43.38 22.59
C ARG A 393 -13.20 -44.11 22.36
N ASP A 394 -12.33 -43.53 21.54
CA ASP A 394 -10.97 -44.04 21.36
C ASP A 394 -10.17 -44.12 22.66
N PHE A 395 -10.32 -43.09 23.52
CA PHE A 395 -9.72 -43.10 24.84
C PHE A 395 -10.25 -44.24 25.70
N HIS A 396 -11.56 -44.50 25.68
CA HIS A 396 -12.20 -45.58 26.46
C HIS A 396 -11.77 -46.97 25.95
N GLU A 397 -11.63 -47.17 24.63
CA GLU A 397 -11.11 -48.43 24.09
C GLU A 397 -9.64 -48.65 24.51
N ARG A 398 -8.84 -47.59 24.48
CA ARG A 398 -7.44 -47.65 24.90
C ARG A 398 -7.31 -47.99 26.40
N LEU A 399 -8.22 -47.50 27.25
CA LEU A 399 -8.30 -47.90 28.68
C LEU A 399 -8.54 -49.39 28.85
N LYS A 400 -9.46 -49.96 28.08
CA LYS A 400 -9.75 -51.42 28.11
C LYS A 400 -8.56 -52.26 27.67
N GLU A 401 -7.89 -51.86 26.57
CA GLU A 401 -6.71 -52.55 26.06
C GLU A 401 -5.60 -52.60 27.11
N LEU A 402 -5.37 -51.49 27.82
CA LEU A 402 -4.35 -51.38 28.85
C LEU A 402 -4.74 -52.03 30.19
N LYS A 403 -6.01 -52.44 30.30
CA LYS A 403 -6.61 -52.87 31.58
C LYS A 403 -6.39 -51.84 32.70
N ALA A 404 -6.43 -50.56 32.32
CA ALA A 404 -6.25 -49.45 33.26
C ALA A 404 -7.52 -49.19 34.07
N GLY A 405 -7.41 -49.13 35.37
CA GLY A 405 -8.55 -48.86 36.26
C GLY A 405 -8.92 -47.38 36.33
N THR A 406 -7.99 -46.52 35.96
CA THR A 406 -8.18 -45.06 35.98
C THR A 406 -7.84 -44.41 34.66
N GLY A 407 -8.72 -43.54 34.15
CA GLY A 407 -8.50 -42.74 32.96
C GLY A 407 -8.78 -41.27 33.23
N VAL A 408 -7.86 -40.40 32.79
CA VAL A 408 -7.98 -38.95 32.97
C VAL A 408 -7.68 -38.24 31.66
N CYS A 409 -8.62 -37.39 31.24
CA CYS A 409 -8.44 -36.53 30.04
C CYS A 409 -8.19 -35.09 30.46
N PHE A 410 -7.24 -34.45 29.79
CA PHE A 410 -6.92 -33.03 29.91
C PHE A 410 -7.15 -32.34 28.58
N SER A 411 -7.81 -31.20 28.64
CA SER A 411 -7.98 -30.29 27.48
C SER A 411 -7.82 -28.85 27.93
N ALA A 412 -7.31 -28.00 27.06
CA ALA A 412 -7.36 -26.54 27.23
C ALA A 412 -8.68 -25.94 26.72
N GLY A 413 -9.52 -26.73 26.04
CA GLY A 413 -10.87 -26.41 25.60
C GLY A 413 -11.94 -27.10 26.44
N SER A 414 -13.14 -27.21 25.88
CA SER A 414 -14.27 -27.93 26.45
C SER A 414 -14.31 -29.39 25.99
N PHE A 415 -15.09 -30.21 26.69
CA PHE A 415 -15.55 -31.50 26.18
C PHE A 415 -16.99 -31.35 25.71
N THR A 416 -17.41 -32.11 24.69
CA THR A 416 -18.81 -32.12 24.24
C THR A 416 -19.69 -32.74 25.32
N GLU A 417 -20.86 -32.12 25.57
CA GLU A 417 -21.88 -32.63 26.43
C GLU A 417 -22.74 -33.66 25.68
N GLU A 418 -22.28 -34.91 25.52
CA GLU A 418 -23.07 -36.03 25.00
C GLU A 418 -22.87 -37.27 25.84
#